data_dc28148c285efd43260c553da34cb729
#
_entry.id   dc28148c285efd43260c553da34cb729
#
_cell.length_a   1.000
_cell.length_b   1.000
_cell.length_c   1.000
_cell.angle_alpha   90.00
_cell.angle_beta   90.00
_cell.angle_gamma   90.00
#
_symmetry.space_group_name_H-M   'P 1'
#
loop_
_entity.id
_entity.type
_entity.pdbx_description
1 polymer ?
#
loop_
_entity_poly.entity_id
_entity_poly.type
_entity_poly.pdbx_seq_one_letter_code
_entity_poly.pdbx_strand_id
1 'polypeptide(L)'
;MALLEDLVIAYYDARRHKRKTQSQITFEMDLERNLHDLYIELRDRTYTPSSAICFVITDPKKREVFASSFRDRVVHHLYYNYIAYECDKRFIYDSYSCRVGKGTLFGIQRLEHHIRTVSQNYTQTAYVLKLDLQGYFMTIPRNLLQERVQTMMQQILPKTQLSEEIQSLVVWLTDIFTLHDPLVGCRIRGSKADWKDLPPTKSLWHSPDGVGLPIGDLTSQLYSNIFLNSLDHYITDTLGFRHYGRYVDDFYLLSDSREQLQSVIEPIRIFLAAMGMTLHPKKIILQPVSLPARQKQVPALEFLGALVYPYYRHSTPRTVAKYHACSLRLASTFVEGITPKEYQECYQSYRSYQGYFTHFRMKTSL
;
A
#
# COMPACT_ATOMS: atom_id res chain seq x y z
N MET A 1 -27.84 2.35 19.04
CA MET A 1 -27.62 3.73 18.54
C MET A 1 -26.16 3.93 18.12
N ALA A 2 -25.16 3.52 18.90
CA ALA A 2 -23.74 3.69 18.53
C ALA A 2 -23.38 3.21 17.12
N LEU A 3 -23.78 2.00 16.70
CA LEU A 3 -23.47 1.48 15.37
C LEU A 3 -23.98 2.35 14.22
N LEU A 4 -25.15 2.94 14.34
CA LEU A 4 -25.72 3.82 13.29
C LEU A 4 -24.93 5.14 13.22
N GLU A 5 -24.53 5.70 14.36
CA GLU A 5 -23.69 6.91 14.42
C GLU A 5 -22.32 6.64 13.79
N ASP A 6 -21.71 5.49 14.13
CA ASP A 6 -20.42 5.06 13.54
C ASP A 6 -20.52 4.85 12.02
N LEU A 7 -21.65 4.33 11.53
CA LEU A 7 -21.93 4.23 10.09
C LEU A 7 -21.99 5.58 9.40
N VAL A 8 -22.61 6.57 10.04
CA VAL A 8 -22.67 7.94 9.51
C VAL A 8 -21.26 8.54 9.45
N ILE A 9 -20.44 8.35 10.48
CA ILE A 9 -19.03 8.77 10.47
C ILE A 9 -18.27 8.08 9.33
N ALA A 10 -18.42 6.77 9.20
CA ALA A 10 -17.79 5.98 8.14
C ALA A 10 -18.22 6.42 6.73
N TYR A 11 -19.49 6.82 6.55
CA TYR A 11 -19.98 7.40 5.30
C TYR A 11 -19.22 8.70 4.95
N TYR A 12 -19.07 9.62 5.90
CA TYR A 12 -18.31 10.86 5.66
C TYR A 12 -16.84 10.58 5.36
N ASP A 13 -16.22 9.60 6.01
CA ASP A 13 -14.86 9.19 5.73
C ASP A 13 -14.72 8.56 4.34
N ALA A 14 -15.65 7.70 3.94
CA ALA A 14 -15.69 7.10 2.61
C ALA A 14 -15.87 8.15 1.49
N ARG A 15 -16.58 9.24 1.79
CA ARG A 15 -16.85 10.37 0.89
C ARG A 15 -15.67 11.33 0.76
N ARG A 16 -14.88 11.48 1.82
CA ARG A 16 -13.81 12.49 1.90
C ARG A 16 -12.78 12.34 0.76
N HIS A 17 -12.47 13.44 0.08
CA HIS A 17 -11.50 13.52 -1.03
C HIS A 17 -11.77 12.57 -2.21
N LYS A 18 -12.99 12.09 -2.36
CA LYS A 18 -13.38 11.22 -3.48
C LYS A 18 -14.09 12.01 -4.57
N ARG A 19 -13.92 11.55 -5.84
CA ARG A 19 -14.73 12.04 -6.96
C ARG A 19 -16.14 11.49 -6.82
N LYS A 20 -17.14 12.26 -7.24
CA LYS A 20 -18.53 11.78 -7.32
C LYS A 20 -18.62 10.67 -8.36
N THR A 21 -18.54 9.44 -7.94
CA THR A 21 -18.76 8.27 -8.81
C THR A 21 -20.25 7.99 -8.92
N GLN A 22 -20.69 7.32 -10.00
CA GLN A 22 -22.09 6.94 -10.15
C GLN A 22 -22.60 6.13 -8.95
N SER A 23 -21.80 5.20 -8.45
CA SER A 23 -22.14 4.40 -7.25
C SER A 23 -22.34 5.27 -6.01
N GLN A 24 -21.51 6.31 -5.82
CA GLN A 24 -21.67 7.25 -4.72
C GLN A 24 -22.95 8.08 -4.89
N ILE A 25 -23.18 8.65 -6.07
CA ILE A 25 -24.37 9.46 -6.35
C ILE A 25 -25.64 8.64 -6.11
N THR A 26 -25.71 7.41 -6.63
CA THR A 26 -26.84 6.51 -6.43
C THR A 26 -27.08 6.22 -4.95
N PHE A 27 -26.02 6.02 -4.14
CA PHE A 27 -26.16 5.80 -2.71
C PHE A 27 -26.64 7.08 -1.98
N GLU A 28 -26.17 8.25 -2.39
CA GLU A 28 -26.53 9.54 -1.78
C GLU A 28 -27.96 10.01 -2.16
N MET A 29 -28.56 9.51 -3.24
CA MET A 29 -29.93 9.87 -3.64
C MET A 29 -30.98 9.39 -2.62
N ASP A 30 -30.70 8.32 -1.88
CA ASP A 30 -31.58 7.79 -0.80
C ASP A 30 -30.71 7.46 0.43
N LEU A 31 -29.95 8.47 0.90
CA LEU A 31 -28.89 8.29 1.87
C LEU A 31 -29.36 7.71 3.19
N GLU A 32 -30.45 8.26 3.74
CA GLU A 32 -30.97 7.85 5.06
C GLU A 32 -31.43 6.40 5.04
N ARG A 33 -32.17 6.03 4.01
CA ARG A 33 -32.63 4.66 3.80
C ARG A 33 -31.46 3.70 3.61
N ASN A 34 -30.51 4.04 2.74
CA ASN A 34 -29.36 3.20 2.46
C ASN A 34 -28.45 2.98 3.69
N LEU A 35 -28.31 4.00 4.54
CA LEU A 35 -27.59 3.86 5.82
C LEU A 35 -28.39 3.02 6.82
N HIS A 36 -29.71 3.19 6.87
CA HIS A 36 -30.55 2.38 7.74
C HIS A 36 -30.57 0.90 7.31
N ASP A 37 -30.67 0.63 6.03
CA ASP A 37 -30.62 -0.74 5.50
C ASP A 37 -29.28 -1.40 5.82
N LEU A 38 -28.15 -0.68 5.64
CA LEU A 38 -26.83 -1.16 6.07
C LEU A 38 -26.75 -1.43 7.57
N TYR A 39 -27.33 -0.53 8.39
CA TYR A 39 -27.38 -0.73 9.84
C TYR A 39 -28.11 -2.04 10.19
N ILE A 40 -29.26 -2.31 9.57
CA ILE A 40 -30.03 -3.54 9.80
C ILE A 40 -29.19 -4.77 9.38
N GLU A 41 -28.61 -4.74 8.19
CA GLU A 41 -27.80 -5.85 7.68
C GLU A 41 -26.59 -6.16 8.57
N LEU A 42 -25.91 -5.14 9.10
CA LEU A 42 -24.76 -5.31 9.99
C LEU A 42 -25.17 -5.81 11.38
N ARG A 43 -26.27 -5.25 11.93
CA ARG A 43 -26.84 -5.70 13.20
C ARG A 43 -27.25 -7.16 13.15
N ASP A 44 -27.95 -7.55 12.07
CA ASP A 44 -28.53 -8.89 11.92
C ASP A 44 -27.53 -9.90 11.28
N ARG A 45 -26.29 -9.46 10.99
CA ARG A 45 -25.22 -10.29 10.39
C ARG A 45 -25.62 -10.86 9.01
N THR A 46 -26.39 -10.10 8.24
CA THR A 46 -26.86 -10.48 6.90
C THR A 46 -26.15 -9.72 5.77
N TYR A 47 -25.26 -8.77 6.13
CA TYR A 47 -24.48 -8.02 5.13
C TYR A 47 -23.63 -8.96 4.27
N THR A 48 -23.70 -8.76 2.98
CA THR A 48 -22.83 -9.40 1.98
C THR A 48 -22.21 -8.32 1.07
N PRO A 49 -20.92 -8.39 0.73
CA PRO A 49 -20.30 -7.48 -0.22
C PRO A 49 -20.98 -7.53 -1.59
N SER A 50 -21.16 -6.38 -2.21
CA SER A 50 -21.66 -6.27 -3.58
C SER A 50 -20.58 -6.66 -4.59
N SER A 51 -20.99 -7.00 -5.82
CA SER A 51 -20.05 -7.27 -6.91
C SER A 51 -19.16 -6.07 -7.21
N ALA A 52 -17.84 -6.29 -7.27
CA ALA A 52 -16.85 -5.29 -7.61
C ALA A 52 -16.86 -4.92 -9.10
N ILE A 53 -16.26 -3.77 -9.43
CA ILE A 53 -15.95 -3.39 -10.82
C ILE A 53 -14.44 -3.51 -11.01
N CYS A 54 -14.00 -4.40 -11.90
CA CYS A 54 -12.61 -4.59 -12.25
C CYS A 54 -12.23 -3.75 -13.48
N PHE A 55 -11.09 -3.06 -13.41
CA PHE A 55 -10.53 -2.31 -14.54
C PHE A 55 -9.01 -2.17 -14.40
N VAL A 56 -8.35 -1.82 -15.49
CA VAL A 56 -6.91 -1.61 -15.52
C VAL A 56 -6.60 -0.10 -15.48
N ILE A 57 -5.68 0.28 -14.61
CA ILE A 57 -5.04 1.60 -14.65
C ILE A 57 -3.63 1.45 -15.22
N THR A 58 -3.16 2.46 -15.96
CA THR A 58 -1.84 2.44 -16.61
C THR A 58 -0.81 3.31 -15.91
N ASP A 59 -1.26 4.32 -15.18
CA ASP A 59 -0.39 5.26 -14.48
C ASP A 59 -0.50 5.12 -12.94
N PRO A 60 0.59 5.13 -12.17
CA PRO A 60 2.03 5.20 -12.54
C PRO A 60 2.60 3.90 -13.10
N LYS A 61 1.95 2.78 -12.86
CA LYS A 61 2.28 1.43 -13.37
C LYS A 61 0.98 0.72 -13.70
N LYS A 62 1.00 -0.11 -14.74
CA LYS A 62 -0.15 -0.91 -15.13
C LYS A 62 -0.55 -1.85 -14.00
N ARG A 63 -1.81 -1.74 -13.56
CA ARG A 63 -2.38 -2.51 -12.45
C ARG A 63 -3.85 -2.82 -12.70
N GLU A 64 -4.27 -3.99 -12.31
CA GLU A 64 -5.65 -4.38 -12.15
C GLU A 64 -6.19 -3.83 -10.83
N VAL A 65 -7.36 -3.19 -10.85
CA VAL A 65 -8.00 -2.58 -9.69
C VAL A 65 -9.43 -3.09 -9.58
N PHE A 66 -9.82 -3.47 -8.38
CA PHE A 66 -11.17 -3.86 -8.03
C PHE A 66 -11.81 -2.73 -7.21
N ALA A 67 -12.82 -2.11 -7.76
CA ALA A 67 -13.54 -1.04 -7.08
C ALA A 67 -14.82 -1.59 -6.47
N SER A 68 -14.88 -1.64 -5.15
CA SER A 68 -16.09 -1.95 -4.41
C SER A 68 -17.15 -0.88 -4.60
N SER A 69 -18.43 -1.24 -4.45
CA SER A 69 -19.54 -0.29 -4.44
C SER A 69 -19.34 0.77 -3.35
N PHE A 70 -20.01 1.92 -3.47
CA PHE A 70 -19.89 2.93 -2.44
C PHE A 70 -20.46 2.47 -1.09
N ARG A 71 -21.54 1.66 -1.14
CA ARG A 71 -22.11 0.98 0.02
C ARG A 71 -21.06 0.15 0.78
N ASP A 72 -20.33 -0.69 0.06
CA ASP A 72 -19.30 -1.54 0.67
C ASP A 72 -18.12 -0.72 1.19
N ARG A 73 -17.77 0.38 0.51
CA ARG A 73 -16.75 1.31 1.00
C ARG A 73 -17.10 1.92 2.34
N VAL A 74 -18.38 2.21 2.60
CA VAL A 74 -18.84 2.68 3.92
C VAL A 74 -18.54 1.61 4.97
N VAL A 75 -18.83 0.34 4.69
CA VAL A 75 -18.56 -0.76 5.63
C VAL A 75 -17.05 -1.00 5.81
N HIS A 76 -16.24 -0.89 4.74
CA HIS A 76 -14.78 -0.91 4.86
C HIS A 76 -14.22 0.21 5.74
N HIS A 77 -14.78 1.43 5.64
CA HIS A 77 -14.40 2.54 6.52
C HIS A 77 -14.85 2.32 7.97
N LEU A 78 -16.07 1.81 8.19
CA LEU A 78 -16.55 1.44 9.53
C LEU A 78 -15.60 0.46 10.22
N TYR A 79 -15.30 -0.64 9.54
CA TYR A 79 -14.39 -1.66 10.03
C TYR A 79 -12.99 -1.08 10.30
N TYR A 80 -12.46 -0.31 9.36
CA TYR A 80 -11.16 0.34 9.49
C TYR A 80 -11.10 1.28 10.70
N ASN A 81 -12.15 2.08 10.93
CA ASN A 81 -12.22 3.02 12.04
C ASN A 81 -12.17 2.32 13.40
N TYR A 82 -12.72 1.11 13.52
CA TYR A 82 -12.68 0.35 14.76
C TYR A 82 -11.30 -0.22 15.10
N ILE A 83 -10.49 -0.58 14.10
CA ILE A 83 -9.30 -1.40 14.36
C ILE A 83 -7.97 -0.76 13.94
N ALA A 84 -7.96 0.18 12.99
CA ALA A 84 -6.73 0.65 12.37
C ALA A 84 -5.72 1.23 13.36
N TYR A 85 -6.19 2.00 14.34
CA TYR A 85 -5.35 2.61 15.36
C TYR A 85 -4.65 1.58 16.25
N GLU A 86 -5.37 0.54 16.69
CA GLU A 86 -4.80 -0.52 17.52
C GLU A 86 -3.88 -1.45 16.71
N CYS A 87 -4.22 -1.72 15.45
CA CYS A 87 -3.32 -2.43 14.53
C CYS A 87 -2.01 -1.65 14.32
N ASP A 88 -2.09 -0.33 14.13
CA ASP A 88 -0.91 0.51 13.89
C ASP A 88 0.12 0.44 15.03
N LYS A 89 -0.33 0.30 16.28
CA LYS A 89 0.54 0.10 17.45
C LYS A 89 1.32 -1.22 17.44
N ARG A 90 0.89 -2.19 16.63
CA ARG A 90 1.53 -3.52 16.52
C ARG A 90 2.56 -3.59 15.41
N PHE A 91 2.52 -2.62 14.48
CA PHE A 91 3.48 -2.56 13.40
C PHE A 91 4.79 -1.95 13.87
N ILE A 92 5.89 -2.45 13.34
CA ILE A 92 7.20 -1.84 13.58
C ILE A 92 7.20 -0.37 13.14
N TYR A 93 8.06 0.44 13.74
CA TYR A 93 8.15 1.86 13.40
C TYR A 93 8.47 2.08 11.92
N ASP A 94 9.33 1.28 11.33
CA ASP A 94 9.83 1.42 9.97
C ASP A 94 9.05 0.63 8.91
N SER A 95 7.75 0.39 9.14
CA SER A 95 6.76 0.06 8.11
C SER A 95 6.04 1.35 7.67
N TYR A 96 6.03 1.69 6.38
CA TYR A 96 5.71 3.06 5.91
C TYR A 96 4.42 3.18 5.12
N SER A 97 3.95 2.11 4.50
CA SER A 97 2.81 2.14 3.57
C SER A 97 1.48 2.21 4.30
N CYS A 98 0.56 3.05 3.78
CA CYS A 98 -0.84 3.12 4.25
C CYS A 98 -0.98 3.34 5.76
N ARG A 99 -0.11 4.13 6.35
CA ARG A 99 -0.11 4.53 7.76
C ARG A 99 -0.15 6.04 7.90
N VAL A 100 -0.90 6.55 8.87
CA VAL A 100 -1.03 7.98 9.14
C VAL A 100 0.33 8.58 9.52
N GLY A 101 0.67 9.72 8.93
CA GLY A 101 1.96 10.40 9.16
C GLY A 101 3.17 9.74 8.51
N LYS A 102 2.98 8.65 7.75
CA LYS A 102 4.03 7.95 7.01
C LYS A 102 3.79 8.02 5.50
N GLY A 103 4.51 7.28 4.71
CA GLY A 103 4.40 7.27 3.26
C GLY A 103 5.75 7.30 2.56
N THR A 104 5.77 7.60 1.28
CA THR A 104 6.99 7.51 0.44
C THR A 104 8.10 8.44 0.92
N LEU A 105 7.79 9.71 1.20
CA LEU A 105 8.80 10.67 1.67
C LEU A 105 9.37 10.27 3.03
N PHE A 106 8.51 9.86 3.96
CA PHE A 106 8.93 9.37 5.27
C PHE A 106 9.86 8.15 5.12
N GLY A 107 9.50 7.17 4.27
CA GLY A 107 10.33 5.99 4.02
C GLY A 107 11.71 6.34 3.46
N ILE A 108 11.78 7.31 2.52
CA ILE A 108 13.06 7.78 1.97
C ILE A 108 13.92 8.45 3.06
N GLN A 109 13.33 9.30 3.89
CA GLN A 109 14.03 9.96 5.01
C GLN A 109 14.51 8.94 6.04
N ARG A 110 13.74 7.89 6.32
CA ARG A 110 14.14 6.79 7.20
C ARG A 110 15.30 6.00 6.62
N LEU A 111 15.27 5.68 5.33
CA LEU A 111 16.39 5.03 4.64
C LEU A 111 17.68 5.86 4.76
N GLU A 112 17.61 7.17 4.49
CA GLU A 112 18.76 8.07 4.65
C GLU A 112 19.28 8.11 6.10
N HIS A 113 18.36 8.14 7.06
CA HIS A 113 18.71 8.06 8.48
C HIS A 113 19.45 6.76 8.81
N HIS A 114 18.94 5.62 8.36
CA HIS A 114 19.56 4.32 8.57
C HIS A 114 20.95 4.23 7.91
N ILE A 115 21.10 4.72 6.66
CA ILE A 115 22.40 4.77 5.99
C ILE A 115 23.40 5.60 6.81
N ARG A 116 23.02 6.79 7.28
CA ARG A 116 23.88 7.64 8.11
C ARG A 116 24.28 6.98 9.41
N THR A 117 23.34 6.28 10.06
CA THR A 117 23.61 5.61 11.32
C THR A 117 24.60 4.46 11.13
N VAL A 118 24.34 3.54 10.17
CA VAL A 118 25.22 2.39 9.91
C VAL A 118 26.60 2.82 9.42
N SER A 119 26.67 3.86 8.57
CA SER A 119 27.92 4.37 8.03
C SER A 119 28.63 5.37 8.93
N GLN A 120 28.12 5.65 10.14
CA GLN A 120 28.62 6.70 11.03
C GLN A 120 28.82 8.03 10.27
N ASN A 121 27.74 8.56 9.70
CA ASN A 121 27.76 9.76 8.84
C ASN A 121 28.69 9.64 7.62
N TYR A 122 28.68 8.50 6.95
CA TYR A 122 29.47 8.18 5.74
C TYR A 122 30.99 8.12 5.98
N THR A 123 31.42 7.97 7.22
CA THR A 123 32.82 7.77 7.56
C THR A 123 33.25 6.32 7.50
N GLN A 124 32.30 5.41 7.52
CA GLN A 124 32.54 3.96 7.44
C GLN A 124 31.80 3.34 6.24
N THR A 125 32.27 2.15 5.84
CA THR A 125 31.62 1.34 4.82
C THR A 125 30.28 0.83 5.34
N ALA A 126 29.25 0.90 4.50
CA ALA A 126 27.94 0.34 4.76
C ALA A 126 27.31 -0.23 3.47
N TYR A 127 26.53 -1.28 3.65
CA TYR A 127 25.86 -2.00 2.56
C TYR A 127 24.35 -2.03 2.79
N VAL A 128 23.62 -2.13 1.69
CA VAL A 128 22.17 -2.38 1.67
C VAL A 128 21.88 -3.68 0.96
N LEU A 129 20.98 -4.45 1.54
CA LEU A 129 20.24 -5.51 0.87
C LEU A 129 18.82 -5.00 0.64
N LYS A 130 18.44 -4.79 -0.63
CA LYS A 130 17.09 -4.41 -1.03
C LYS A 130 16.41 -5.61 -1.66
N LEU A 131 15.17 -5.88 -1.25
CA LEU A 131 14.36 -7.03 -1.64
C LEU A 131 12.95 -6.56 -2.04
N ASP A 132 12.29 -7.34 -2.90
CA ASP A 132 10.93 -7.06 -3.37
C ASP A 132 10.19 -8.40 -3.53
N LEU A 133 8.90 -8.44 -3.22
CA LEU A 133 8.08 -9.64 -3.35
C LEU A 133 7.49 -9.73 -4.76
N GLN A 134 7.47 -10.94 -5.32
CA GLN A 134 6.89 -11.17 -6.63
C GLN A 134 5.37 -11.26 -6.54
N GLY A 135 4.64 -10.36 -7.24
CA GLY A 135 3.19 -10.45 -7.36
C GLY A 135 2.43 -10.36 -6.04
N TYR A 136 2.97 -9.67 -5.04
CA TYR A 136 2.57 -9.70 -3.64
C TYR A 136 1.06 -9.82 -3.40
N PHE A 137 0.25 -8.87 -3.88
CA PHE A 137 -1.21 -8.90 -3.65
C PHE A 137 -1.90 -10.10 -4.27
N MET A 138 -1.35 -10.63 -5.37
CA MET A 138 -1.92 -11.75 -6.13
C MET A 138 -1.53 -13.12 -5.58
N THR A 139 -0.63 -13.16 -4.59
CA THR A 139 -0.10 -14.41 -4.01
C THR A 139 -0.48 -14.61 -2.55
N ILE A 140 -1.19 -13.67 -1.91
CA ILE A 140 -1.62 -13.78 -0.51
C ILE A 140 -2.65 -14.90 -0.36
N PRO A 141 -2.37 -16.00 0.40
CA PRO A 141 -3.37 -17.02 0.69
C PRO A 141 -4.44 -16.46 1.65
N ARG A 142 -5.72 -16.46 1.23
CA ARG A 142 -6.81 -15.82 1.99
C ARG A 142 -7.07 -16.51 3.34
N ASN A 143 -6.92 -17.82 3.42
CA ASN A 143 -7.04 -18.55 4.67
C ASN A 143 -5.96 -18.17 5.70
N LEU A 144 -4.70 -18.07 5.26
CA LEU A 144 -3.60 -17.62 6.12
C LEU A 144 -3.75 -16.14 6.50
N LEU A 145 -4.24 -15.31 5.58
CA LEU A 145 -4.58 -13.92 5.88
C LEU A 145 -5.65 -13.84 6.97
N GLN A 146 -6.75 -14.60 6.82
CA GLN A 146 -7.82 -14.68 7.82
C GLN A 146 -7.28 -15.04 9.20
N GLU A 147 -6.50 -16.12 9.29
CA GLU A 147 -5.89 -16.57 10.55
C GLU A 147 -5.08 -15.46 11.21
N ARG A 148 -4.24 -14.74 10.43
CA ARG A 148 -3.41 -13.65 10.94
C ARG A 148 -4.21 -12.44 11.38
N VAL A 149 -5.25 -12.08 10.62
CA VAL A 149 -6.12 -10.96 10.97
C VAL A 149 -6.92 -11.32 12.22
N GLN A 150 -7.47 -12.52 12.33
CA GLN A 150 -8.17 -12.98 13.53
C GLN A 150 -7.25 -13.00 14.76
N THR A 151 -6.03 -13.51 14.62
CA THR A 151 -5.02 -13.46 15.69
C THR A 151 -4.74 -12.02 16.14
N MET A 152 -4.63 -11.09 15.19
CA MET A 152 -4.48 -9.67 15.50
C MET A 152 -5.72 -9.14 16.24
N MET A 153 -6.94 -9.49 15.79
CA MET A 153 -8.19 -9.06 16.46
C MET A 153 -8.27 -9.56 17.90
N GLN A 154 -7.91 -10.81 18.16
CA GLN A 154 -7.84 -11.36 19.53
C GLN A 154 -6.88 -10.58 20.43
N GLN A 155 -5.80 -10.03 19.90
CA GLN A 155 -4.82 -9.27 20.66
C GLN A 155 -5.21 -7.80 20.91
N ILE A 156 -5.97 -7.20 19.99
CA ILE A 156 -6.27 -5.76 20.05
C ILE A 156 -7.66 -5.45 20.60
N LEU A 157 -8.71 -6.22 20.24
CA LEU A 157 -10.09 -5.93 20.64
C LEU A 157 -10.28 -5.83 22.15
N PRO A 158 -9.71 -6.71 23.00
CA PRO A 158 -9.83 -6.58 24.45
C PRO A 158 -9.23 -5.29 25.04
N LYS A 159 -8.42 -4.55 24.24
CA LYS A 159 -7.78 -3.30 24.65
C LYS A 159 -8.52 -2.05 24.16
N THR A 160 -9.54 -2.26 23.34
CA THR A 160 -10.42 -1.18 22.86
C THR A 160 -11.50 -0.88 23.87
N GLN A 161 -12.15 0.29 23.69
CA GLN A 161 -13.36 0.66 24.45
C GLN A 161 -14.65 0.25 23.71
N LEU A 162 -14.54 -0.61 22.69
CA LEU A 162 -15.68 -1.10 21.92
C LEU A 162 -16.53 -2.04 22.76
N SER A 163 -17.85 -1.94 22.64
CA SER A 163 -18.77 -2.89 23.28
C SER A 163 -18.56 -4.30 22.74
N GLU A 164 -18.94 -5.34 23.49
CA GLU A 164 -18.86 -6.73 23.08
C GLU A 164 -19.60 -6.98 21.76
N GLU A 165 -20.72 -6.31 21.56
CA GLU A 165 -21.49 -6.40 20.30
C GLU A 165 -20.67 -5.89 19.10
N ILE A 166 -19.98 -4.75 19.25
CA ILE A 166 -19.12 -4.19 18.19
C ILE A 166 -17.87 -5.06 17.98
N GLN A 167 -17.26 -5.58 19.05
CA GLN A 167 -16.14 -6.51 18.92
C GLN A 167 -16.55 -7.77 18.14
N SER A 168 -17.73 -8.33 18.45
CA SER A 168 -18.31 -9.45 17.69
C SER A 168 -18.57 -9.10 16.23
N LEU A 169 -19.06 -7.87 15.95
CA LEU A 169 -19.24 -7.37 14.59
C LEU A 169 -17.90 -7.30 13.84
N VAL A 170 -16.86 -6.80 14.46
CA VAL A 170 -15.51 -6.71 13.87
C VAL A 170 -14.97 -8.09 13.53
N VAL A 171 -15.09 -9.07 14.43
CA VAL A 171 -14.65 -10.46 14.17
C VAL A 171 -15.40 -11.05 12.98
N TRP A 172 -16.72 -10.90 12.93
CA TRP A 172 -17.52 -11.38 11.82
C TRP A 172 -17.21 -10.69 10.48
N LEU A 173 -17.01 -9.35 10.48
CA LEU A 173 -16.59 -8.62 9.28
C LEU A 173 -15.18 -9.01 8.82
N THR A 174 -14.30 -9.42 9.74
CA THR A 174 -12.99 -9.97 9.38
C THR A 174 -13.13 -11.18 8.47
N ASP A 175 -14.02 -12.12 8.80
CA ASP A 175 -14.28 -13.29 7.96
C ASP A 175 -14.87 -12.90 6.62
N ILE A 176 -15.85 -12.01 6.63
CA ILE A 176 -16.47 -11.52 5.40
C ILE A 176 -15.40 -10.92 4.45
N PHE A 177 -14.55 -10.04 4.92
CA PHE A 177 -13.59 -9.35 4.05
C PHE A 177 -12.36 -10.17 3.66
N THR A 178 -11.94 -11.11 4.50
CA THR A 178 -10.77 -11.95 4.19
C THR A 178 -11.12 -13.12 3.28
N LEU A 179 -12.34 -13.68 3.39
CA LEU A 179 -12.78 -14.84 2.62
C LEU A 179 -13.53 -14.48 1.33
N HIS A 180 -14.02 -13.22 1.24
CA HIS A 180 -14.73 -12.77 0.04
C HIS A 180 -13.88 -12.94 -1.22
N ASP A 181 -14.46 -13.56 -2.25
CA ASP A 181 -13.82 -13.65 -3.56
C ASP A 181 -14.22 -12.44 -4.43
N PRO A 182 -13.30 -11.51 -4.71
CA PRO A 182 -13.59 -10.31 -5.49
C PRO A 182 -13.93 -10.60 -6.96
N LEU A 183 -13.70 -11.82 -7.43
CA LEU A 183 -14.03 -12.26 -8.79
C LEU A 183 -15.51 -12.69 -8.93
N VAL A 184 -16.16 -13.07 -7.84
CA VAL A 184 -17.56 -13.50 -7.87
C VAL A 184 -18.47 -12.33 -8.27
N GLY A 185 -19.16 -12.48 -9.39
CA GLY A 185 -20.06 -11.45 -9.94
C GLY A 185 -19.36 -10.18 -10.41
N CYS A 186 -18.03 -10.16 -10.46
CA CYS A 186 -17.25 -8.99 -10.84
C CYS A 186 -17.58 -8.51 -12.26
N ARG A 187 -17.79 -7.20 -12.42
CA ARG A 187 -18.03 -6.56 -13.72
C ARG A 187 -16.74 -5.95 -14.26
N ILE A 188 -16.44 -6.25 -15.51
CA ILE A 188 -15.28 -5.66 -16.20
C ILE A 188 -15.69 -4.32 -16.78
N ARG A 189 -14.92 -3.27 -16.49
CA ARG A 189 -15.02 -1.97 -17.13
C ARG A 189 -13.81 -1.75 -18.04
N GLY A 190 -14.04 -1.48 -19.30
CA GLY A 190 -13.01 -1.40 -20.34
C GLY A 190 -13.07 -2.60 -21.28
N SER A 191 -11.99 -2.88 -21.95
CA SER A 191 -11.87 -3.96 -22.95
C SER A 191 -10.79 -4.98 -22.56
N LYS A 192 -10.84 -6.17 -23.13
CA LYS A 192 -9.77 -7.18 -22.95
C LYS A 192 -8.39 -6.66 -23.37
N ALA A 193 -8.34 -5.68 -24.30
CA ALA A 193 -7.10 -5.06 -24.72
C ALA A 193 -6.40 -4.28 -23.59
N ASP A 194 -7.15 -3.82 -22.59
CA ASP A 194 -6.58 -3.10 -21.44
C ASP A 194 -5.69 -4.02 -20.58
N TRP A 195 -5.94 -5.35 -20.61
CA TRP A 195 -5.10 -6.36 -19.93
C TRP A 195 -3.89 -6.79 -20.76
N LYS A 196 -3.80 -6.40 -22.04
CA LYS A 196 -2.63 -6.70 -22.86
C LYS A 196 -1.36 -6.20 -22.14
N ASP A 197 -0.32 -7.02 -22.12
CA ASP A 197 0.97 -6.73 -21.45
C ASP A 197 0.92 -6.60 -19.90
N LEU A 198 -0.21 -6.94 -19.27
CA LEU A 198 -0.24 -7.15 -17.83
C LEU A 198 0.27 -8.56 -17.52
N PRO A 199 1.38 -8.72 -16.77
CA PRO A 199 1.87 -10.04 -16.42
C PRO A 199 0.83 -10.84 -15.64
N PRO A 200 0.66 -12.16 -15.86
CA PRO A 200 -0.26 -13.01 -15.10
C PRO A 200 -0.08 -12.89 -13.58
N THR A 201 1.16 -12.74 -13.11
CA THR A 201 1.49 -12.52 -11.69
C THR A 201 0.98 -11.20 -11.10
N LYS A 202 0.32 -10.35 -11.91
CA LYS A 202 -0.26 -9.06 -11.49
C LYS A 202 -1.77 -8.98 -11.76
N SER A 203 -2.42 -10.10 -12.00
CA SER A 203 -3.86 -10.20 -12.23
C SER A 203 -4.46 -11.28 -11.34
N LEU A 204 -5.55 -10.95 -10.63
CA LEU A 204 -6.29 -11.91 -9.81
C LEU A 204 -6.97 -13.00 -10.64
N TRP A 205 -7.30 -12.72 -11.90
CA TRP A 205 -7.87 -13.72 -12.81
C TRP A 205 -6.93 -14.91 -13.09
N HIS A 206 -5.65 -14.77 -12.74
CA HIS A 206 -4.63 -15.81 -12.90
C HIS A 206 -4.16 -16.38 -11.54
N SER A 207 -4.68 -15.87 -10.43
CA SER A 207 -4.39 -16.41 -9.10
C SER A 207 -5.17 -17.71 -8.88
N PRO A 208 -4.62 -18.68 -8.15
CA PRO A 208 -5.37 -19.88 -7.74
C PRO A 208 -6.58 -19.50 -6.86
N ASP A 209 -7.56 -20.41 -6.79
CA ASP A 209 -8.71 -20.24 -5.89
C ASP A 209 -8.24 -20.04 -4.43
N GLY A 210 -8.89 -19.14 -3.72
CA GLY A 210 -8.53 -18.83 -2.34
C GLY A 210 -7.23 -18.04 -2.19
N VAL A 211 -6.62 -17.55 -3.29
CA VAL A 211 -5.39 -16.76 -3.27
C VAL A 211 -5.63 -15.40 -3.91
N GLY A 212 -5.02 -14.40 -3.31
CA GLY A 212 -5.02 -13.03 -3.80
C GLY A 212 -5.94 -12.08 -3.04
N LEU A 213 -5.48 -10.85 -2.91
CA LEU A 213 -6.16 -9.74 -2.24
C LEU A 213 -6.42 -8.62 -3.26
N PRO A 214 -7.66 -8.12 -3.39
CA PRO A 214 -7.99 -7.11 -4.38
C PRO A 214 -7.28 -5.78 -4.10
N ILE A 215 -6.73 -5.17 -5.15
CA ILE A 215 -6.19 -3.81 -5.07
C ILE A 215 -7.34 -2.84 -5.32
N GLY A 216 -7.68 -2.02 -4.32
CA GLY A 216 -8.71 -0.98 -4.43
C GLY A 216 -9.41 -0.68 -3.11
N ASP A 217 -9.50 -1.63 -2.21
CA ASP A 217 -10.17 -1.49 -0.93
C ASP A 217 -9.25 -1.00 0.19
N LEU A 218 -9.83 -0.26 1.13
CA LEU A 218 -9.11 0.25 2.30
C LEU A 218 -8.62 -0.87 3.20
N THR A 219 -9.44 -1.90 3.40
CA THR A 219 -9.10 -3.08 4.21
C THR A 219 -7.95 -3.88 3.59
N SER A 220 -7.87 -3.99 2.26
CA SER A 220 -6.75 -4.65 1.59
C SER A 220 -5.41 -4.01 1.92
N GLN A 221 -5.38 -2.69 2.09
CA GLN A 221 -4.17 -1.96 2.49
C GLN A 221 -3.76 -2.27 3.93
N LEU A 222 -4.72 -2.32 4.85
CA LEU A 222 -4.48 -2.69 6.25
C LEU A 222 -4.06 -4.16 6.36
N TYR A 223 -4.77 -5.04 5.68
CA TYR A 223 -4.48 -6.48 5.67
C TYR A 223 -3.10 -6.81 5.11
N SER A 224 -2.68 -6.08 4.08
CA SER A 224 -1.32 -6.15 3.54
C SER A 224 -0.26 -5.90 4.64
N ASN A 225 -0.46 -4.90 5.48
CA ASN A 225 0.44 -4.62 6.60
C ASN A 225 0.35 -5.69 7.70
N ILE A 226 -0.86 -6.14 8.06
CA ILE A 226 -1.05 -7.22 9.06
C ILE A 226 -0.36 -8.49 8.57
N PHE A 227 -0.53 -8.85 7.31
CA PHE A 227 0.05 -10.06 6.73
C PHE A 227 1.58 -10.08 6.80
N LEU A 228 2.24 -8.98 6.47
CA LEU A 228 3.70 -8.87 6.50
C LEU A 228 4.27 -8.46 7.87
N ASN A 229 3.43 -8.17 8.87
CA ASN A 229 3.91 -7.83 10.20
C ASN A 229 4.79 -8.94 10.82
N SER A 230 4.47 -10.21 10.53
CA SER A 230 5.29 -11.34 10.98
C SER A 230 6.67 -11.37 10.30
N LEU A 231 6.77 -10.98 9.03
CA LEU A 231 8.07 -10.82 8.36
C LEU A 231 8.87 -9.68 9.00
N ASP A 232 8.19 -8.56 9.31
CA ASP A 232 8.84 -7.42 9.96
C ASP A 232 9.47 -7.83 11.29
N HIS A 233 8.72 -8.53 12.14
CA HIS A 233 9.20 -9.03 13.42
C HIS A 233 10.25 -10.16 13.26
N TYR A 234 10.11 -11.02 12.26
CA TYR A 234 11.15 -12.01 11.97
C TYR A 234 12.49 -11.34 11.64
N ILE A 235 12.47 -10.29 10.82
CA ILE A 235 13.70 -9.57 10.45
C ILE A 235 14.27 -8.77 11.64
N THR A 236 13.42 -8.08 12.41
CA THR A 236 13.90 -7.24 13.51
C THR A 236 14.25 -8.04 14.76
N ASP A 237 13.42 -8.99 15.14
CA ASP A 237 13.51 -9.65 16.45
C ASP A 237 14.28 -10.98 16.39
N THR A 238 14.12 -11.75 15.28
CA THR A 238 14.80 -13.05 15.10
C THR A 238 16.15 -12.90 14.41
N LEU A 239 16.19 -12.16 13.26
CA LEU A 239 17.45 -11.93 12.54
C LEU A 239 18.25 -10.76 13.11
N GLY A 240 17.69 -9.93 14.00
CA GLY A 240 18.36 -8.87 14.73
C GLY A 240 18.69 -7.61 13.93
N PHE A 241 18.04 -7.37 12.78
CA PHE A 241 18.29 -6.20 11.95
C PHE A 241 17.51 -4.99 12.45
N ARG A 242 18.18 -4.05 13.11
CA ARG A 242 17.61 -2.77 13.58
C ARG A 242 17.43 -1.75 12.46
N HIS A 243 18.25 -1.81 11.41
CA HIS A 243 18.21 -0.91 10.26
C HIS A 243 17.49 -1.59 9.10
N TYR A 244 16.21 -1.80 9.29
CA TYR A 244 15.26 -2.41 8.38
C TYR A 244 14.12 -1.43 8.10
N GLY A 245 13.55 -1.45 6.88
CA GLY A 245 12.37 -0.67 6.56
C GLY A 245 11.61 -1.25 5.38
N ARG A 246 10.26 -1.13 5.41
CA ARG A 246 9.37 -1.73 4.41
C ARG A 246 8.30 -0.75 3.93
N TYR A 247 8.08 -0.78 2.61
CA TYR A 247 6.96 -0.13 1.96
C TYR A 247 6.19 -1.13 1.11
N VAL A 248 5.08 -1.69 1.61
CA VAL A 248 4.33 -2.80 1.03
C VAL A 248 5.23 -4.00 0.83
N ASP A 249 5.56 -4.32 -0.44
CA ASP A 249 6.38 -5.44 -0.91
C ASP A 249 7.87 -5.08 -1.11
N ASP A 250 8.24 -3.83 -1.05
CA ASP A 250 9.61 -3.31 -1.24
C ASP A 250 10.26 -3.04 0.13
N PHE A 251 11.34 -3.72 0.48
CA PHE A 251 11.98 -3.59 1.78
C PHE A 251 13.50 -3.65 1.69
N TYR A 252 14.16 -3.11 2.71
CA TYR A 252 15.62 -3.07 2.77
C TYR A 252 16.15 -3.40 4.16
N LEU A 253 17.36 -3.94 4.20
CA LEU A 253 18.18 -4.16 5.39
C LEU A 253 19.52 -3.47 5.17
N LEU A 254 20.11 -2.91 6.23
CA LEU A 254 21.43 -2.29 6.20
C LEU A 254 22.35 -2.90 7.25
N SER A 255 23.62 -3.05 6.89
CA SER A 255 24.70 -3.48 7.77
C SER A 255 26.03 -2.90 7.29
N ASP A 256 27.03 -2.86 8.17
CA ASP A 256 28.43 -2.64 7.85
C ASP A 256 29.10 -3.89 7.24
N SER A 257 28.53 -5.08 7.49
CA SER A 257 28.99 -6.36 6.90
C SER A 257 28.13 -6.78 5.70
N ARG A 258 28.80 -6.91 4.56
CA ARG A 258 28.19 -7.46 3.34
C ARG A 258 27.83 -8.94 3.51
N GLU A 259 28.66 -9.68 4.21
CA GLU A 259 28.52 -11.11 4.46
C GLU A 259 27.29 -11.39 5.33
N GLN A 260 27.04 -10.56 6.35
CA GLN A 260 25.85 -10.62 7.17
C GLN A 260 24.57 -10.44 6.34
N LEU A 261 24.54 -9.46 5.44
CA LEU A 261 23.41 -9.24 4.54
C LEU A 261 23.22 -10.40 3.54
N GLN A 262 24.31 -10.97 3.06
CA GLN A 262 24.28 -12.11 2.15
C GLN A 262 23.71 -13.37 2.83
N SER A 263 24.08 -13.62 4.08
CA SER A 263 23.70 -14.84 4.84
C SER A 263 22.20 -14.88 5.18
N VAL A 264 21.51 -13.74 5.25
CA VAL A 264 20.07 -13.70 5.61
C VAL A 264 19.12 -13.81 4.43
N ILE A 265 19.62 -13.79 3.20
CA ILE A 265 18.76 -13.92 2.00
C ILE A 265 18.01 -15.25 2.01
N GLU A 266 18.69 -16.35 2.29
CA GLU A 266 18.05 -17.67 2.28
C GLU A 266 17.11 -17.89 3.48
N PRO A 267 17.44 -17.54 4.74
CA PRO A 267 16.47 -17.51 5.83
C PRO A 267 15.19 -16.72 5.52
N ILE A 268 15.33 -15.51 4.93
CA ILE A 268 14.17 -14.70 4.53
C ILE A 268 13.36 -15.42 3.43
N ARG A 269 14.02 -16.05 2.46
CA ARG A 269 13.35 -16.82 1.40
C ARG A 269 12.52 -17.98 1.97
N ILE A 270 13.11 -18.75 2.89
CA ILE A 270 12.43 -19.87 3.56
C ILE A 270 11.22 -19.36 4.33
N PHE A 271 11.39 -18.29 5.11
CA PHE A 271 10.29 -17.69 5.88
C PHE A 271 9.14 -17.23 4.97
N LEU A 272 9.46 -16.55 3.87
CA LEU A 272 8.47 -16.10 2.89
C LEU A 272 7.78 -17.27 2.19
N ALA A 273 8.52 -18.33 1.84
CA ALA A 273 7.95 -19.54 1.23
C ALA A 273 6.91 -20.20 2.13
N ALA A 274 7.14 -20.25 3.44
CA ALA A 274 6.17 -20.72 4.43
C ALA A 274 4.90 -19.84 4.51
N MET A 275 5.00 -18.58 4.05
CA MET A 275 3.86 -17.67 3.92
C MET A 275 3.18 -17.72 2.53
N GLY A 276 3.61 -18.58 1.63
CA GLY A 276 3.15 -18.61 0.24
C GLY A 276 3.71 -17.47 -0.61
N MET A 277 4.79 -16.80 -0.17
CA MET A 277 5.39 -15.65 -0.84
C MET A 277 6.72 -16.02 -1.51
N THR A 278 7.08 -15.27 -2.55
CA THR A 278 8.34 -15.48 -3.27
C THR A 278 9.07 -14.15 -3.45
N LEU A 279 10.38 -14.14 -3.19
CA LEU A 279 11.24 -13.02 -3.52
C LEU A 279 11.34 -12.86 -5.05
N HIS A 280 11.27 -11.62 -5.53
CA HIS A 280 11.40 -11.35 -6.95
C HIS A 280 12.85 -11.60 -7.41
N PRO A 281 13.12 -12.59 -8.30
CA PRO A 281 14.48 -13.06 -8.58
C PRO A 281 15.41 -11.99 -9.16
N LYS A 282 14.85 -11.01 -9.87
CA LYS A 282 15.60 -9.91 -10.50
C LYS A 282 15.68 -8.63 -9.67
N LYS A 283 15.15 -8.64 -8.43
CA LYS A 283 15.11 -7.46 -7.57
C LYS A 283 15.77 -7.69 -6.21
N ILE A 284 16.71 -8.58 -6.15
CA ILE A 284 17.61 -8.76 -5.01
C ILE A 284 18.84 -7.93 -5.31
N ILE A 285 19.01 -6.81 -4.57
CA ILE A 285 20.10 -5.87 -4.77
C ILE A 285 20.93 -5.83 -3.49
N LEU A 286 22.19 -6.23 -3.57
CA LEU A 286 23.16 -6.12 -2.49
C LEU A 286 24.32 -5.23 -2.99
N GLN A 287 24.36 -4.00 -2.47
CA GLN A 287 25.33 -2.99 -2.93
C GLN A 287 25.85 -2.13 -1.78
N PRO A 288 27.02 -1.47 -1.93
CA PRO A 288 27.45 -0.47 -0.99
C PRO A 288 26.58 0.79 -1.07
N VAL A 289 26.35 1.43 0.08
CA VAL A 289 25.70 2.74 0.21
C VAL A 289 26.62 3.79 0.84
N SER A 290 27.77 3.36 1.36
CA SER A 290 28.88 4.20 1.83
C SER A 290 30.20 3.48 1.61
N LEU A 291 31.15 4.17 0.99
CA LEU A 291 32.55 3.73 0.76
C LEU A 291 33.47 4.94 0.98
N PRO A 292 34.01 5.21 2.18
CA PRO A 292 34.70 6.46 2.54
C PRO A 292 35.77 6.85 1.53
N ALA A 293 36.59 5.90 1.10
CA ALA A 293 37.66 6.15 0.12
C ALA A 293 37.14 6.38 -1.32
N ARG A 294 35.87 6.04 -1.61
CA ARG A 294 35.31 6.04 -2.97
C ARG A 294 33.86 6.52 -3.02
N GLN A 295 33.49 7.51 -2.20
CA GLN A 295 32.11 8.00 -2.10
C GLN A 295 31.52 8.43 -3.45
N LYS A 296 32.31 8.99 -4.35
CA LYS A 296 31.84 9.38 -5.69
C LYS A 296 31.48 8.17 -6.60
N GLN A 297 31.91 6.97 -6.25
CA GLN A 297 31.67 5.73 -6.99
C GLN A 297 30.60 4.86 -6.36
N VAL A 298 29.96 5.30 -5.27
CA VAL A 298 28.84 4.59 -4.65
C VAL A 298 27.65 4.66 -5.60
N PRO A 299 27.09 3.50 -6.02
CA PRO A 299 25.93 3.49 -6.89
C PRO A 299 24.70 4.06 -6.18
N ALA A 300 23.82 4.70 -6.95
CA ALA A 300 22.54 5.15 -6.42
C ALA A 300 21.70 3.97 -5.92
N LEU A 301 21.08 4.13 -4.77
CA LEU A 301 20.01 3.23 -4.32
C LEU A 301 18.66 3.78 -4.73
N GLU A 302 17.97 3.08 -5.65
CA GLU A 302 16.61 3.43 -5.98
C GLU A 302 15.64 2.89 -4.92
N PHE A 303 14.89 3.79 -4.28
CA PHE A 303 13.85 3.44 -3.33
C PHE A 303 12.70 4.44 -3.41
N LEU A 304 11.46 3.95 -3.55
CA LEU A 304 10.21 4.73 -3.58
C LEU A 304 10.23 5.93 -4.56
N GLY A 305 10.88 5.77 -5.71
CA GLY A 305 10.97 6.80 -6.74
C GLY A 305 12.07 7.84 -6.51
N ALA A 306 12.92 7.63 -5.51
CA ALA A 306 14.13 8.40 -5.26
C ALA A 306 15.39 7.61 -5.62
N LEU A 307 16.41 8.32 -6.06
CA LEU A 307 17.81 7.87 -6.15
C LEU A 307 18.56 8.44 -4.96
N VAL A 308 18.91 7.59 -4.00
CA VAL A 308 19.60 7.96 -2.77
C VAL A 308 21.10 7.73 -2.96
N TYR A 309 21.88 8.76 -2.68
CA TYR A 309 23.36 8.77 -2.70
C TYR A 309 23.89 9.18 -1.32
N PRO A 310 25.18 8.99 -1.04
CA PRO A 310 25.81 9.66 0.09
C PRO A 310 25.60 11.18 0.02
N TYR A 311 25.09 11.77 1.09
CA TYR A 311 24.84 13.21 1.30
C TYR A 311 23.71 13.85 0.49
N TYR A 312 23.13 13.22 -0.54
CA TYR A 312 22.08 13.81 -1.37
C TYR A 312 21.15 12.78 -1.99
N ARG A 313 20.02 13.24 -2.49
CA ARG A 313 19.05 12.42 -3.24
C ARG A 313 18.52 13.16 -4.45
N HIS A 314 18.14 12.40 -5.47
CA HIS A 314 17.47 12.88 -6.67
C HIS A 314 16.20 12.09 -6.92
N SER A 315 15.28 12.69 -7.69
CA SER A 315 14.16 11.94 -8.25
C SER A 315 14.64 11.01 -9.36
N THR A 316 13.96 9.89 -9.54
CA THR A 316 14.27 9.02 -10.70
C THR A 316 13.97 9.74 -12.02
N PRO A 317 14.70 9.44 -13.11
CA PRO A 317 14.42 10.01 -14.44
C PRO A 317 12.96 9.80 -14.87
N ARG A 318 12.37 8.66 -14.52
CA ARG A 318 10.95 8.37 -14.78
C ARG A 318 10.01 9.35 -14.06
N THR A 319 10.28 9.71 -12.81
CA THR A 319 9.46 10.68 -12.05
C THR A 319 9.59 12.07 -12.66
N VAL A 320 10.81 12.47 -13.05
CA VAL A 320 11.07 13.74 -13.74
C VAL A 320 10.33 13.80 -15.08
N ALA A 321 10.43 12.75 -15.90
CA ALA A 321 9.73 12.70 -17.19
C ALA A 321 8.21 12.82 -17.04
N LYS A 322 7.62 12.20 -16.04
CA LYS A 322 6.18 12.34 -15.73
C LYS A 322 5.80 13.76 -15.31
N TYR A 323 6.63 14.40 -14.51
CA TYR A 323 6.41 15.80 -14.14
C TYR A 323 6.40 16.70 -15.39
N HIS A 324 7.40 16.54 -16.28
CA HIS A 324 7.45 17.30 -17.54
C HIS A 324 6.23 17.02 -18.42
N ALA A 325 5.82 15.76 -18.55
CA ALA A 325 4.62 15.41 -19.31
C ALA A 325 3.34 16.05 -18.71
N CYS A 326 3.20 16.08 -17.38
CA CYS A 326 2.10 16.79 -16.72
C CYS A 326 2.17 18.30 -16.95
N SER A 327 3.37 18.90 -16.90
CA SER A 327 3.55 20.34 -17.13
C SER A 327 3.18 20.73 -18.57
N LEU A 328 3.62 19.95 -19.57
CA LEU A 328 3.29 20.15 -20.96
C LEU A 328 1.78 20.00 -21.22
N ARG A 329 1.18 18.94 -20.65
CA ARG A 329 -0.27 18.73 -20.76
C ARG A 329 -1.04 19.89 -20.12
N LEU A 330 -0.63 20.39 -18.97
CA LEU A 330 -1.26 21.55 -18.34
C LEU A 330 -1.14 22.81 -19.21
N ALA A 331 0.03 23.04 -19.83
CA ALA A 331 0.23 24.17 -20.73
C ALA A 331 -0.64 24.06 -21.99
N SER A 332 -0.78 22.87 -22.60
CA SER A 332 -1.64 22.67 -23.77
C SER A 332 -3.14 22.86 -23.45
N THR A 333 -3.54 22.64 -22.18
CA THR A 333 -4.93 22.82 -21.77
C THR A 333 -5.43 24.25 -21.88
N PHE A 334 -4.55 25.24 -21.85
CA PHE A 334 -4.93 26.63 -22.07
C PHE A 334 -5.18 26.99 -23.56
N VAL A 335 -4.77 26.14 -24.49
CA VAL A 335 -4.83 26.39 -25.94
C VAL A 335 -6.01 25.65 -26.60
N GLU A 336 -6.48 24.54 -26.04
CA GLU A 336 -7.37 23.58 -26.73
C GLU A 336 -8.80 23.46 -26.16
N GLY A 337 -9.29 24.39 -25.36
CA GLY A 337 -10.70 24.39 -24.91
C GLY A 337 -11.12 23.18 -24.07
N ILE A 338 -10.32 22.78 -23.12
CA ILE A 338 -10.56 21.63 -22.23
C ILE A 338 -11.69 21.89 -21.24
N THR A 339 -12.37 20.82 -20.87
CA THR A 339 -13.37 20.85 -19.80
C THR A 339 -12.75 21.23 -18.44
N PRO A 340 -13.45 21.96 -17.58
CA PRO A 340 -12.98 22.32 -16.23
C PRO A 340 -12.49 21.10 -15.41
N LYS A 341 -13.06 19.93 -15.67
CA LYS A 341 -12.70 18.68 -15.01
C LYS A 341 -11.30 18.19 -15.41
N GLU A 342 -11.00 18.17 -16.71
CA GLU A 342 -9.68 17.74 -17.23
C GLU A 342 -8.57 18.69 -16.77
N TYR A 343 -8.84 20.01 -16.79
CA TYR A 343 -7.93 21.00 -16.23
C TYR A 343 -7.63 20.72 -14.76
N GLN A 344 -8.67 20.50 -13.95
CA GLN A 344 -8.52 20.25 -12.52
C GLN A 344 -7.70 18.98 -12.24
N GLU A 345 -7.89 17.91 -13.04
CA GLU A 345 -7.11 16.67 -12.94
C GLU A 345 -5.63 16.88 -13.27
N CYS A 346 -5.34 17.58 -14.35
CA CYS A 346 -3.98 17.94 -14.74
C CYS A 346 -3.30 18.83 -13.69
N TYR A 347 -4.00 19.84 -13.19
CA TYR A 347 -3.50 20.76 -12.18
C TYR A 347 -3.20 20.07 -10.85
N GLN A 348 -4.07 19.17 -10.40
CA GLN A 348 -3.83 18.38 -9.17
C GLN A 348 -2.61 17.47 -9.30
N SER A 349 -2.43 16.81 -10.47
CA SER A 349 -1.25 15.99 -10.73
C SER A 349 0.02 16.86 -10.74
N TYR A 350 0.00 18.00 -11.39
CA TYR A 350 1.11 18.96 -11.41
C TYR A 350 1.49 19.43 -10.00
N ARG A 351 0.50 19.84 -9.19
CA ARG A 351 0.70 20.28 -7.80
C ARG A 351 1.29 19.17 -6.94
N SER A 352 0.85 17.93 -7.11
CA SER A 352 1.39 16.77 -6.40
C SER A 352 2.87 16.57 -6.71
N TYR A 353 3.26 16.66 -7.99
CA TYR A 353 4.67 16.58 -8.37
C TYR A 353 5.49 17.79 -7.87
N GLN A 354 4.95 19.00 -7.91
CA GLN A 354 5.63 20.16 -7.31
C GLN A 354 5.92 19.93 -5.82
N GLY A 355 4.93 19.51 -5.03
CA GLY A 355 5.10 19.19 -3.61
C GLY A 355 6.16 18.11 -3.39
N TYR A 356 6.19 17.08 -4.23
CA TYR A 356 7.21 16.04 -4.19
C TYR A 356 8.61 16.62 -4.43
N PHE A 357 8.80 17.45 -5.46
CA PHE A 357 10.10 18.00 -5.84
C PHE A 357 10.66 19.02 -4.87
N THR A 358 9.86 19.67 -4.02
CA THR A 358 10.38 20.56 -2.96
C THR A 358 11.35 19.86 -2.01
N HIS A 359 11.25 18.53 -1.91
CA HIS A 359 12.08 17.70 -1.05
C HIS A 359 13.30 17.08 -1.76
N PHE A 360 13.50 17.37 -3.04
CA PHE A 360 14.59 16.81 -3.86
C PHE A 360 15.39 17.91 -4.54
N ARG A 361 16.71 17.76 -4.59
CA ARG A 361 17.53 18.58 -5.49
C ARG A 361 17.23 18.16 -6.92
N MET A 362 16.57 19.01 -7.69
CA MET A 362 16.52 18.81 -9.13
C MET A 362 17.90 19.13 -9.72
N LYS A 363 18.54 18.20 -10.43
CA LYS A 363 19.53 18.58 -11.41
C LYS A 363 18.77 19.31 -12.51
N THR A 364 18.86 20.63 -12.54
CA THR A 364 18.58 21.41 -13.74
C THR A 364 19.70 21.11 -14.72
N SER A 365 19.58 20.03 -15.47
CA SER A 365 20.25 19.94 -16.76
C SER A 365 19.30 20.60 -17.74
N LEU A 366 19.56 21.87 -18.00
CA LEU A 366 19.24 22.47 -19.28
C LEU A 366 19.99 21.76 -20.39
#